data_70ba4632229cab0d97744dd4199542d6
#
_entry.id   70ba4632229cab0d97744dd4199542d6
#
_cell.length_a   1.000
_cell.length_b   1.000
_cell.length_c   1.000
_cell.angle_alpha   90.00
_cell.angle_beta   90.00
_cell.angle_gamma   90.00
#
_symmetry.space_group_name_H-M   'P 1'
#
loop_
_entity.id
_entity.type
_entity.pdbx_description
1 polymer ?
#
loop_
_entity_poly.entity_id
_entity_poly.type
_entity_poly.pdbx_seq_one_letter_code
_entity_poly.pdbx_strand_id
1 'polypeptide(L)'
;MFKTGFDNDKYLKMQSERIMERIKSFGGKLYMEFGGKLFDDHHASRVLPGFKPDSKIRMLTQIREDVEVVVVINSADIEKNKVRGDLGITYDLDVLRLIDAFRSYGLYVGSVVLTRFEGQECAIQYQKKLEALGIKVYRHYPIAGYPNDVPTIISDEGYGKNDYIETKHSLVVVTAPGPGSGKMAVCLSQLYHEHKHGIKAGYAKFETFPVWNLSLSHPVNLAYEAATADLNDVNMIDPYHLEAYGLTTVNYNRDVAIFPVLNAMFEKIYGSSPYKSPTDMGVNMAGNCIFDDEAVRAAASQEIIRRYFKERCELRKGNSKEEVVEKLELLMKKAGTGVQDRKCVAAANTNAEVTGEPASAIELADGSVVTGKTSELMGATSAMLLNALKKLAGLPDELRLISPSVIEPIQQLKIKHLGNHNPNLHIAEMLIALTICAGADENAAKVVAKLDELKGCEAHSSVILSSEDQRTLAKLGINLTCEPKYQTKKLFHN
;
A
#
# COMPACT_ATOMS: atom_id res chain seq x y z
N MET A 1 15.43 8.16 16.81
CA MET A 1 14.40 7.08 16.73
C MET A 1 13.05 7.78 16.53
N PHE A 2 12.35 7.49 15.45
CA PHE A 2 11.03 8.09 15.20
C PHE A 2 10.09 7.73 16.35
N LYS A 3 9.34 8.74 16.83
CA LYS A 3 8.44 8.57 17.97
C LYS A 3 7.29 7.62 17.61
N THR A 4 7.11 6.55 18.39
CA THR A 4 6.03 5.58 18.19
C THR A 4 4.74 6.13 18.77
N GLY A 5 3.63 6.03 18.05
CA GLY A 5 2.32 6.53 18.49
C GLY A 5 1.20 5.50 18.41
N PHE A 6 1.51 4.28 17.95
CA PHE A 6 0.54 3.21 17.73
C PHE A 6 0.99 1.90 18.37
N ASP A 7 0.10 1.24 19.11
CA ASP A 7 0.32 -0.05 19.74
C ASP A 7 -0.14 -1.18 18.80
N ASN A 8 0.82 -1.78 18.11
CA ASN A 8 0.56 -2.84 17.15
C ASN A 8 0.07 -4.14 17.80
N ASP A 9 0.57 -4.49 18.98
CA ASP A 9 0.19 -5.75 19.60
C ASP A 9 -1.22 -5.69 20.18
N LYS A 10 -1.60 -4.54 20.75
CA LYS A 10 -2.99 -4.24 21.12
C LYS A 10 -3.91 -4.28 19.91
N TYR A 11 -3.47 -3.72 18.76
CA TYR A 11 -4.26 -3.75 17.52
C TYR A 11 -4.52 -5.18 17.05
N LEU A 12 -3.49 -6.03 16.98
CA LEU A 12 -3.65 -7.43 16.58
C LEU A 12 -4.67 -8.14 17.45
N LYS A 13 -4.56 -7.97 18.77
CA LYS A 13 -5.47 -8.58 19.73
C LYS A 13 -6.91 -8.10 19.56
N MET A 14 -7.13 -6.78 19.61
CA MET A 14 -8.48 -6.22 19.52
C MET A 14 -9.18 -6.53 18.19
N GLN A 15 -8.42 -6.48 17.09
CA GLN A 15 -8.94 -6.75 15.75
C GLN A 15 -9.34 -8.25 15.63
N SER A 16 -8.51 -9.18 16.13
CA SER A 16 -8.82 -10.61 16.15
C SER A 16 -10.05 -10.92 17.01
N GLU A 17 -10.11 -10.36 18.21
CA GLU A 17 -11.24 -10.54 19.12
C GLU A 17 -12.54 -10.05 18.45
N ARG A 18 -12.51 -8.89 17.80
CA ARG A 18 -13.69 -8.34 17.11
C ARG A 18 -14.14 -9.21 15.94
N ILE A 19 -13.21 -9.80 15.20
CA ILE A 19 -13.52 -10.76 14.12
C ILE A 19 -14.21 -12.01 14.70
N MET A 20 -13.65 -12.57 15.78
CA MET A 20 -14.24 -13.75 16.42
C MET A 20 -15.64 -13.48 17.00
N GLU A 21 -15.88 -12.29 17.54
CA GLU A 21 -17.23 -11.86 17.96
C GLU A 21 -18.21 -11.82 16.78
N ARG A 22 -17.76 -11.30 15.63
CA ARG A 22 -18.56 -11.27 14.40
C ARG A 22 -18.90 -12.67 13.90
N ILE A 23 -17.95 -13.60 13.89
CA ILE A 23 -18.19 -15.00 13.50
C ILE A 23 -19.28 -15.59 14.39
N LYS A 24 -19.21 -15.41 15.71
CA LYS A 24 -20.19 -15.90 16.67
C LYS A 24 -21.58 -15.28 16.44
N SER A 25 -21.64 -13.97 16.18
CA SER A 25 -22.93 -13.27 15.98
C SER A 25 -23.69 -13.73 14.73
N PHE A 26 -22.97 -14.27 13.73
CA PHE A 26 -23.55 -14.82 12.50
C PHE A 26 -23.66 -16.36 12.48
N GLY A 27 -23.67 -16.99 13.63
CA GLY A 27 -23.93 -18.44 13.72
C GLY A 27 -22.71 -19.31 13.38
N GLY A 28 -21.51 -18.75 13.37
CA GLY A 28 -20.24 -19.47 13.21
C GLY A 28 -19.58 -19.35 11.86
N LYS A 29 -20.11 -18.56 10.91
CA LYS A 29 -19.50 -18.36 9.59
C LYS A 29 -19.49 -16.89 9.16
N LEU A 30 -18.34 -16.42 8.65
CA LEU A 30 -18.16 -15.02 8.24
C LEU A 30 -17.38 -14.96 6.93
N TYR A 31 -17.95 -14.29 5.93
CA TYR A 31 -17.25 -13.90 4.71
C TYR A 31 -16.69 -12.48 4.90
N MET A 32 -15.37 -12.36 4.91
CA MET A 32 -14.70 -11.09 5.17
C MET A 32 -13.96 -10.60 3.94
N GLU A 33 -14.40 -9.44 3.43
CA GLU A 33 -13.68 -8.75 2.37
C GLU A 33 -12.42 -8.08 2.93
N PHE A 34 -11.27 -8.48 2.40
CA PHE A 34 -9.99 -7.82 2.69
C PHE A 34 -9.62 -6.88 1.56
N GLY A 35 -9.64 -5.59 1.87
CA GLY A 35 -9.11 -4.55 1.00
C GLY A 35 -7.65 -4.23 1.28
N GLY A 36 -6.96 -3.65 0.29
CA GLY A 36 -5.59 -3.16 0.43
C GLY A 36 -4.52 -4.24 0.54
N LYS A 37 -3.34 -3.83 1.01
CA LYS A 37 -2.15 -4.68 1.08
C LYS A 37 -2.13 -5.49 2.37
N LEU A 38 -1.99 -6.82 2.26
CA LEU A 38 -1.99 -7.75 3.39
C LEU A 38 -0.60 -7.97 4.00
N PHE A 39 0.44 -7.95 3.17
CA PHE A 39 1.82 -8.30 3.57
C PHE A 39 2.73 -7.09 3.73
N ASP A 40 2.39 -5.98 3.10
CA ASP A 40 3.26 -4.83 2.88
C ASP A 40 2.50 -3.49 2.97
N ASP A 41 1.70 -3.33 4.03
CA ASP A 41 0.93 -2.10 4.25
C ASP A 41 1.84 -0.96 4.74
N HIS A 42 2.72 -0.53 3.84
CA HIS A 42 3.63 0.58 4.12
C HIS A 42 2.92 1.92 4.31
N HIS A 43 1.71 2.09 3.76
CA HIS A 43 0.94 3.31 4.01
C HIS A 43 0.54 3.38 5.49
N ALA A 44 -0.06 2.33 6.03
CA ALA A 44 -0.45 2.28 7.43
C ALA A 44 0.76 2.47 8.36
N SER A 45 1.91 1.84 8.06
CA SER A 45 3.10 1.98 8.89
C SER A 45 3.72 3.38 8.85
N ARG A 46 3.52 4.16 7.77
CA ARG A 46 3.97 5.55 7.68
C ARG A 46 3.03 6.55 8.35
N VAL A 47 1.73 6.24 8.39
CA VAL A 47 0.69 7.10 8.99
C VAL A 47 0.52 6.83 10.49
N LEU A 48 0.70 5.57 10.90
CA LEU A 48 0.58 5.09 12.28
C LEU A 48 1.93 4.55 12.75
N PRO A 49 2.87 5.40 13.23
CA PRO A 49 4.20 4.95 13.67
C PRO A 49 4.09 3.93 14.81
N GLY A 50 4.59 2.73 14.57
CA GLY A 50 4.42 1.54 15.41
C GLY A 50 3.62 0.43 14.73
N PHE A 51 2.76 0.74 13.76
CA PHE A 51 2.08 -0.25 12.94
C PHE A 51 3.10 -1.01 12.06
N LYS A 52 3.08 -2.33 12.12
CA LYS A 52 3.97 -3.17 11.30
C LYS A 52 3.32 -3.45 9.95
N PRO A 53 4.04 -3.34 8.82
CA PRO A 53 3.48 -3.55 7.48
C PRO A 53 2.78 -4.90 7.29
N ASP A 54 3.23 -5.92 8.00
CA ASP A 54 2.72 -7.29 7.99
C ASP A 54 1.64 -7.59 9.06
N SER A 55 1.11 -6.57 9.73
CA SER A 55 0.14 -6.73 10.83
C SER A 55 -1.11 -7.49 10.42
N LYS A 56 -1.62 -7.24 9.22
CA LYS A 56 -2.84 -7.90 8.73
C LYS A 56 -2.66 -9.41 8.60
N ILE A 57 -1.53 -9.84 8.02
CA ILE A 57 -1.26 -11.27 7.87
C ILE A 57 -0.92 -11.93 9.20
N ARG A 58 -0.19 -11.25 10.09
CA ARG A 58 0.09 -11.74 11.45
C ARG A 58 -1.19 -11.97 12.25
N MET A 59 -2.15 -11.06 12.13
CA MET A 59 -3.45 -11.23 12.78
C MET A 59 -4.16 -12.50 12.30
N LEU A 60 -4.22 -12.73 10.98
CA LEU A 60 -4.82 -13.95 10.42
C LEU A 60 -4.08 -15.20 10.87
N THR A 61 -2.76 -15.14 11.01
CA THR A 61 -1.94 -16.26 11.50
C THR A 61 -2.26 -16.64 12.95
N GLN A 62 -2.67 -15.68 13.79
CA GLN A 62 -3.08 -15.96 15.17
C GLN A 62 -4.37 -16.79 15.28
N ILE A 63 -5.23 -16.71 14.27
CA ILE A 63 -6.51 -17.41 14.19
C ILE A 63 -6.58 -18.38 12.99
N ARG A 64 -5.41 -18.88 12.54
CA ARG A 64 -5.24 -19.62 11.28
C ARG A 64 -6.12 -20.87 11.15
N GLU A 65 -6.44 -21.53 12.27
CA GLU A 65 -7.27 -22.74 12.29
C GLU A 65 -8.73 -22.44 11.87
N ASP A 66 -9.14 -21.18 11.99
CA ASP A 66 -10.47 -20.70 11.60
C ASP A 66 -10.48 -20.07 10.19
N VAL A 67 -9.31 -19.90 9.54
CA VAL A 67 -9.17 -19.08 8.32
C VAL A 67 -9.06 -19.92 7.07
N GLU A 68 -9.87 -19.58 6.09
CA GLU A 68 -9.76 -20.01 4.70
C GLU A 68 -9.62 -18.79 3.79
N VAL A 69 -8.67 -18.80 2.88
CA VAL A 69 -8.44 -17.70 1.92
C VAL A 69 -9.02 -18.07 0.57
N VAL A 70 -9.82 -17.17 0.01
CA VAL A 70 -10.33 -17.18 -1.36
C VAL A 70 -9.72 -16.00 -2.11
N VAL A 71 -9.00 -16.25 -3.19
CA VAL A 71 -8.38 -15.21 -4.00
C VAL A 71 -9.24 -14.92 -5.22
N VAL A 72 -9.57 -13.65 -5.43
CA VAL A 72 -10.49 -13.21 -6.49
C VAL A 72 -9.71 -12.47 -7.57
N ILE A 73 -9.96 -12.78 -8.84
CA ILE A 73 -9.39 -12.07 -9.98
C ILE A 73 -10.45 -11.83 -11.06
N ASN A 74 -10.45 -10.64 -11.66
CA ASN A 74 -11.35 -10.30 -12.76
C ASN A 74 -10.81 -10.85 -14.08
N SER A 75 -11.62 -11.60 -14.83
CA SER A 75 -11.25 -12.18 -16.12
C SER A 75 -10.81 -11.15 -17.15
N ALA A 76 -11.40 -9.95 -17.14
CA ALA A 76 -10.97 -8.85 -18.00
C ALA A 76 -9.61 -8.26 -17.61
N ASP A 77 -9.18 -8.36 -16.34
CA ASP A 77 -7.85 -7.93 -15.92
C ASP A 77 -6.77 -8.93 -16.38
N ILE A 78 -7.10 -10.22 -16.50
CA ILE A 78 -6.24 -11.24 -17.12
C ILE A 78 -6.08 -10.96 -18.61
N GLU A 79 -7.18 -10.72 -19.31
CA GLU A 79 -7.19 -10.44 -20.76
C GLU A 79 -6.35 -9.21 -21.11
N LYS A 80 -6.41 -8.17 -20.29
CA LYS A 80 -5.66 -6.92 -20.48
C LYS A 80 -4.22 -6.98 -19.98
N ASN A 81 -3.76 -8.13 -19.45
CA ASN A 81 -2.46 -8.26 -18.79
C ASN A 81 -2.22 -7.12 -17.79
N LYS A 82 -3.23 -6.80 -16.97
CA LYS A 82 -3.15 -5.68 -16.04
C LYS A 82 -2.02 -5.87 -15.05
N VAL A 83 -1.16 -4.85 -14.96
CA VAL A 83 0.04 -4.88 -14.13
C VAL A 83 -0.22 -4.22 -12.79
N ARG A 84 0.30 -4.84 -11.74
CA ARG A 84 0.36 -4.26 -10.40
C ARG A 84 1.56 -3.28 -10.34
N GLY A 85 1.25 -1.98 -10.28
CA GLY A 85 2.24 -0.91 -10.48
C GLY A 85 3.38 -0.87 -9.45
N ASP A 86 3.17 -1.36 -8.21
CA ASP A 86 4.20 -1.40 -7.16
C ASP A 86 5.16 -2.59 -7.29
N LEU A 87 4.73 -3.68 -7.92
CA LEU A 87 5.53 -4.89 -8.10
C LEU A 87 6.01 -5.10 -9.54
N GLY A 88 5.36 -4.46 -10.52
CA GLY A 88 5.68 -4.63 -11.94
C GLY A 88 5.32 -6.01 -12.52
N ILE A 89 4.44 -6.78 -11.86
CA ILE A 89 3.96 -8.09 -12.30
C ILE A 89 2.48 -8.02 -12.67
N THR A 90 2.04 -8.93 -13.56
CA THR A 90 0.63 -9.01 -13.93
C THR A 90 -0.24 -9.56 -12.79
N TYR A 91 -1.55 -9.26 -12.81
CA TYR A 91 -2.47 -9.69 -11.75
C TYR A 91 -2.58 -11.22 -11.63
N ASP A 92 -2.52 -11.95 -12.74
CA ASP A 92 -2.51 -13.40 -12.74
C ASP A 92 -1.26 -14.00 -12.07
N LEU A 93 -0.09 -13.38 -12.29
CA LEU A 93 1.14 -13.74 -11.57
C LEU A 93 1.06 -13.33 -10.09
N ASP A 94 0.43 -12.19 -9.78
CA ASP A 94 0.27 -11.77 -8.40
C ASP A 94 -0.68 -12.70 -7.61
N VAL A 95 -1.68 -13.30 -8.24
CA VAL A 95 -2.50 -14.36 -7.60
C VAL A 95 -1.62 -15.53 -7.16
N LEU A 96 -0.71 -16.01 -8.01
CA LEU A 96 0.20 -17.11 -7.65
C LEU A 96 1.12 -16.70 -6.50
N ARG A 97 1.68 -15.49 -6.55
CA ARG A 97 2.51 -14.93 -5.46
C ARG A 97 1.72 -14.82 -4.15
N LEU A 98 0.46 -14.38 -4.19
CA LEU A 98 -0.40 -14.30 -3.01
C LEU A 98 -0.66 -15.68 -2.42
N ILE A 99 -0.95 -16.69 -3.25
CA ILE A 99 -1.16 -18.08 -2.80
C ILE A 99 0.09 -18.61 -2.09
N ASP A 100 1.26 -18.45 -2.69
CA ASP A 100 2.53 -18.88 -2.10
C ASP A 100 2.81 -18.13 -0.78
N ALA A 101 2.56 -16.83 -0.75
CA ALA A 101 2.72 -16.03 0.44
C ALA A 101 1.78 -16.49 1.56
N PHE A 102 0.49 -16.70 1.31
CA PHE A 102 -0.45 -17.22 2.33
C PHE A 102 -0.03 -18.58 2.86
N ARG A 103 0.35 -19.50 1.97
CA ARG A 103 0.83 -20.83 2.34
C ARG A 103 2.10 -20.78 3.19
N SER A 104 3.02 -19.86 2.92
CA SER A 104 4.24 -19.67 3.72
C SER A 104 3.97 -19.21 5.15
N TYR A 105 2.83 -18.55 5.38
CA TYR A 105 2.33 -18.20 6.72
C TYR A 105 1.45 -19.30 7.36
N GLY A 106 1.33 -20.47 6.71
CA GLY A 106 0.54 -21.59 7.21
C GLY A 106 -0.98 -21.40 7.09
N LEU A 107 -1.44 -20.48 6.23
CA LEU A 107 -2.86 -20.26 5.97
C LEU A 107 -3.38 -21.18 4.86
N TYR A 108 -4.58 -21.71 5.05
CA TYR A 108 -5.22 -22.53 4.04
C TYR A 108 -5.79 -21.64 2.91
N VAL A 109 -5.35 -21.89 1.68
CA VAL A 109 -5.91 -21.26 0.48
C VAL A 109 -6.87 -22.26 -0.18
N GLY A 110 -8.16 -21.99 -0.08
CA GLY A 110 -9.22 -22.89 -0.55
C GLY A 110 -9.38 -22.88 -2.05
N SER A 111 -9.43 -21.68 -2.66
CA SER A 111 -9.78 -21.56 -4.07
C SER A 111 -9.41 -20.20 -4.67
N VAL A 112 -9.52 -20.13 -6.00
CA VAL A 112 -9.49 -18.89 -6.79
C VAL A 112 -10.86 -18.70 -7.46
N VAL A 113 -11.35 -17.47 -7.50
CA VAL A 113 -12.60 -17.10 -8.19
C VAL A 113 -12.31 -16.20 -9.37
N LEU A 114 -12.71 -16.64 -10.57
CA LEU A 114 -12.69 -15.82 -11.79
C LEU A 114 -14.00 -15.06 -11.88
N THR A 115 -13.97 -13.75 -11.63
CA THR A 115 -15.16 -12.90 -11.72
C THR A 115 -15.32 -12.31 -13.12
N ARG A 116 -16.55 -11.89 -13.46
CA ARG A 116 -16.93 -11.39 -14.78
C ARG A 116 -16.48 -12.33 -15.89
N PHE A 117 -16.67 -13.63 -15.64
CA PHE A 117 -16.30 -14.67 -16.59
C PHE A 117 -17.35 -14.74 -17.70
N GLU A 118 -16.93 -14.52 -18.93
CA GLU A 118 -17.76 -14.54 -20.15
C GLU A 118 -17.17 -15.47 -21.20
N GLY A 119 -16.28 -16.40 -20.79
CA GLY A 119 -15.65 -17.33 -21.70
C GLY A 119 -14.37 -16.80 -22.38
N GLN A 120 -13.72 -15.79 -21.81
CA GLN A 120 -12.45 -15.26 -22.30
C GLN A 120 -11.40 -16.38 -22.37
N GLU A 121 -10.77 -16.57 -23.53
CA GLU A 121 -9.83 -17.68 -23.76
C GLU A 121 -8.64 -17.64 -22.78
N CYS A 122 -8.10 -16.44 -22.50
CA CYS A 122 -7.02 -16.26 -21.53
C CYS A 122 -7.44 -16.66 -20.10
N ALA A 123 -8.69 -16.41 -19.70
CA ALA A 123 -9.21 -16.82 -18.40
C ALA A 123 -9.42 -18.34 -18.33
N ILE A 124 -9.85 -18.98 -19.43
CA ILE A 124 -9.96 -20.44 -19.53
C ILE A 124 -8.57 -21.08 -19.42
N GLN A 125 -7.57 -20.56 -20.14
CA GLN A 125 -6.20 -21.06 -20.06
C GLN A 125 -5.62 -20.87 -18.65
N TYR A 126 -5.88 -19.72 -18.02
CA TYR A 126 -5.45 -19.47 -16.67
C TYR A 126 -6.12 -20.40 -15.64
N GLN A 127 -7.41 -20.69 -15.80
CA GLN A 127 -8.10 -21.71 -14.99
C GLN A 127 -7.41 -23.08 -15.11
N LYS A 128 -7.14 -23.56 -16.34
CA LYS A 128 -6.44 -24.83 -16.56
C LYS A 128 -5.06 -24.86 -15.88
N LYS A 129 -4.34 -23.74 -15.91
CA LYS A 129 -3.05 -23.58 -15.24
C LYS A 129 -3.20 -23.72 -13.71
N LEU A 130 -4.19 -23.05 -13.10
CA LEU A 130 -4.45 -23.15 -11.66
C LEU A 130 -4.87 -24.56 -11.24
N GLU A 131 -5.75 -25.20 -12.01
CA GLU A 131 -6.20 -26.58 -11.76
C GLU A 131 -5.05 -27.59 -11.87
N ALA A 132 -4.14 -27.41 -12.84
CA ALA A 132 -2.92 -28.21 -12.96
C ALA A 132 -1.97 -28.04 -11.76
N LEU A 133 -2.03 -26.90 -11.05
CA LEU A 133 -1.31 -26.64 -9.80
C LEU A 133 -2.09 -27.14 -8.56
N GLY A 134 -3.21 -27.83 -8.73
CA GLY A 134 -4.04 -28.37 -7.66
C GLY A 134 -4.89 -27.31 -6.92
N ILE A 135 -5.16 -26.18 -7.57
CA ILE A 135 -5.96 -25.09 -7.01
C ILE A 135 -7.38 -25.19 -7.56
N LYS A 136 -8.38 -25.22 -6.68
CA LYS A 136 -9.80 -25.17 -7.09
C LYS A 136 -10.12 -23.82 -7.68
N VAL A 137 -10.88 -23.80 -8.79
CA VAL A 137 -11.31 -22.56 -9.45
C VAL A 137 -12.83 -22.55 -9.58
N TYR A 138 -13.43 -21.40 -9.27
CA TYR A 138 -14.86 -21.15 -9.40
C TYR A 138 -15.10 -19.96 -10.34
N ARG A 139 -16.24 -19.93 -11.00
CA ARG A 139 -16.62 -18.88 -11.95
C ARG A 139 -17.79 -18.07 -11.43
N HIS A 140 -17.65 -16.75 -11.48
CA HIS A 140 -18.73 -15.81 -11.22
C HIS A 140 -18.96 -14.95 -12.47
N TYR A 141 -20.21 -14.84 -12.86
CA TYR A 141 -20.63 -14.27 -14.12
C TYR A 141 -21.06 -12.80 -13.98
N PRO A 142 -21.05 -11.99 -15.08
CA PRO A 142 -21.72 -10.70 -15.08
C PRO A 142 -23.21 -10.84 -14.82
N ILE A 143 -23.77 -9.95 -14.01
CA ILE A 143 -25.19 -9.90 -13.71
C ILE A 143 -25.77 -8.63 -14.30
N ALA A 144 -26.85 -8.75 -15.09
CA ALA A 144 -27.52 -7.61 -15.67
C ALA A 144 -28.08 -6.69 -14.57
N GLY A 145 -27.95 -5.38 -14.77
CA GLY A 145 -28.43 -4.38 -13.81
C GLY A 145 -27.60 -4.23 -12.53
N TYR A 146 -26.50 -4.95 -12.38
CA TYR A 146 -25.62 -4.80 -11.20
C TYR A 146 -25.00 -3.38 -11.15
N PRO A 147 -24.98 -2.71 -9.98
CA PRO A 147 -25.42 -3.16 -8.65
C PRO A 147 -26.86 -2.79 -8.27
N ASN A 148 -27.66 -2.18 -9.15
CA ASN A 148 -28.92 -1.49 -8.79
C ASN A 148 -30.16 -2.38 -8.87
N ASP A 149 -30.21 -3.38 -9.75
CA ASP A 149 -31.34 -4.28 -9.89
C ASP A 149 -31.27 -5.43 -8.85
N VAL A 150 -31.55 -5.07 -7.59
CA VAL A 150 -31.48 -6.01 -6.45
C VAL A 150 -32.36 -7.24 -6.66
N PRO A 151 -33.61 -7.15 -7.18
CA PRO A 151 -34.41 -8.33 -7.46
C PRO A 151 -33.74 -9.35 -8.38
N THR A 152 -33.14 -8.90 -9.48
CA THR A 152 -32.41 -9.76 -10.42
C THR A 152 -31.12 -10.29 -9.80
N ILE A 153 -30.36 -9.43 -9.09
CA ILE A 153 -29.09 -9.82 -8.47
C ILE A 153 -29.28 -10.93 -7.43
N ILE A 154 -30.31 -10.80 -6.56
CA ILE A 154 -30.63 -11.77 -5.51
C ILE A 154 -31.70 -12.76 -6.03
N SER A 155 -31.35 -13.46 -7.09
CA SER A 155 -32.20 -14.50 -7.72
C SER A 155 -31.34 -15.62 -8.30
N ASP A 156 -32.00 -16.66 -8.80
CA ASP A 156 -31.32 -17.77 -9.50
C ASP A 156 -30.71 -17.32 -10.83
N GLU A 157 -31.22 -16.25 -11.44
CA GLU A 157 -30.69 -15.64 -12.65
C GLU A 157 -29.50 -14.69 -12.37
N GLY A 158 -29.34 -14.23 -11.12
CA GLY A 158 -28.24 -13.41 -10.65
C GLY A 158 -27.17 -14.23 -9.92
N TYR A 159 -27.13 -14.12 -8.61
CA TYR A 159 -26.15 -14.84 -7.80
C TYR A 159 -26.28 -16.36 -7.88
N GLY A 160 -27.49 -16.87 -8.17
CA GLY A 160 -27.71 -18.29 -8.36
C GLY A 160 -26.97 -18.93 -9.53
N LYS A 161 -26.57 -18.14 -10.55
CA LYS A 161 -25.74 -18.60 -11.66
C LYS A 161 -24.25 -18.76 -11.31
N ASN A 162 -23.79 -18.06 -10.28
CA ASN A 162 -22.42 -18.16 -9.83
C ASN A 162 -22.15 -19.52 -9.20
N ASP A 163 -20.96 -20.05 -9.40
CA ASP A 163 -20.55 -21.28 -8.73
C ASP A 163 -20.58 -21.06 -7.21
N TYR A 164 -21.16 -22.02 -6.48
CA TYR A 164 -21.06 -22.07 -5.03
C TYR A 164 -19.65 -22.49 -4.61
N ILE A 165 -18.98 -21.66 -3.83
CA ILE A 165 -17.62 -21.94 -3.35
C ILE A 165 -17.75 -22.82 -2.09
N GLU A 166 -17.33 -24.07 -2.17
CA GLU A 166 -17.27 -24.97 -1.02
C GLU A 166 -16.18 -24.50 -0.05
N THR A 167 -16.57 -24.00 1.12
CA THR A 167 -15.65 -23.51 2.15
C THR A 167 -15.76 -24.35 3.42
N LYS A 168 -14.65 -24.48 4.15
CA LYS A 168 -14.54 -25.39 5.30
C LYS A 168 -14.38 -24.67 6.64
N HIS A 169 -13.90 -23.42 6.64
CA HIS A 169 -13.54 -22.69 7.84
C HIS A 169 -14.59 -21.65 8.20
N SER A 170 -14.57 -21.22 9.46
CA SER A 170 -15.53 -20.25 10.00
C SER A 170 -15.26 -18.82 9.50
N LEU A 171 -14.03 -18.48 9.17
CA LEU A 171 -13.65 -17.21 8.56
C LEU A 171 -13.17 -17.42 7.13
N VAL A 172 -13.93 -16.95 6.17
CA VAL A 172 -13.54 -16.95 4.75
C VAL A 172 -13.03 -15.56 4.37
N VAL A 173 -11.72 -15.44 4.20
CA VAL A 173 -11.04 -14.20 3.79
C VAL A 173 -11.06 -14.09 2.27
N VAL A 174 -11.77 -13.09 1.76
CA VAL A 174 -11.87 -12.83 0.31
C VAL A 174 -10.94 -11.68 -0.05
N THR A 175 -9.89 -11.97 -0.80
CA THR A 175 -8.85 -11.01 -1.18
C THR A 175 -8.54 -11.04 -2.68
N ALA A 176 -7.75 -10.08 -3.17
CA ALA A 176 -7.46 -9.93 -4.61
C ALA A 176 -6.15 -9.17 -4.85
N PRO A 177 -5.53 -9.30 -6.04
CA PRO A 177 -4.37 -8.52 -6.46
C PRO A 177 -4.56 -7.00 -6.43
N GLY A 178 -5.82 -6.55 -6.65
CA GLY A 178 -6.11 -5.12 -6.70
C GLY A 178 -7.60 -4.77 -6.62
N PRO A 179 -7.93 -3.48 -6.71
CA PRO A 179 -9.30 -3.00 -6.67
C PRO A 179 -10.09 -3.42 -7.92
N GLY A 180 -11.42 -3.44 -7.81
CA GLY A 180 -12.32 -3.78 -8.92
C GLY A 180 -12.39 -5.27 -9.28
N SER A 181 -11.78 -6.16 -8.48
CA SER A 181 -11.77 -7.61 -8.71
C SER A 181 -13.10 -8.30 -8.41
N GLY A 182 -14.04 -7.64 -7.73
CA GLY A 182 -15.35 -8.21 -7.40
C GLY A 182 -15.44 -8.91 -6.04
N LYS A 183 -14.53 -8.63 -5.10
CA LYS A 183 -14.50 -9.25 -3.75
C LYS A 183 -15.85 -9.18 -3.01
N MET A 184 -16.45 -7.99 -2.95
CA MET A 184 -17.75 -7.77 -2.31
C MET A 184 -18.84 -8.64 -2.97
N ALA A 185 -18.92 -8.65 -4.31
CA ALA A 185 -19.90 -9.44 -5.04
C ALA A 185 -19.72 -10.95 -4.79
N VAL A 186 -18.47 -11.43 -4.64
CA VAL A 186 -18.19 -12.82 -4.26
C VAL A 186 -18.69 -13.11 -2.85
N CYS A 187 -18.44 -12.23 -1.87
CA CYS A 187 -18.98 -12.41 -0.52
C CYS A 187 -20.52 -12.47 -0.52
N LEU A 188 -21.18 -11.53 -1.19
CA LEU A 188 -22.65 -11.47 -1.24
C LEU A 188 -23.26 -12.68 -1.98
N SER A 189 -22.63 -13.10 -3.08
CA SER A 189 -23.03 -14.32 -3.80
C SER A 189 -22.93 -15.55 -2.89
N GLN A 190 -21.87 -15.65 -2.09
CA GLN A 190 -21.75 -16.74 -1.12
C GLN A 190 -22.81 -16.67 -0.03
N LEU A 191 -23.16 -15.50 0.50
CA LEU A 191 -24.26 -15.36 1.45
C LEU A 191 -25.60 -15.81 0.87
N TYR A 192 -25.85 -15.50 -0.40
CA TYR A 192 -27.05 -15.98 -1.10
C TYR A 192 -27.09 -17.51 -1.17
N HIS A 193 -25.99 -18.15 -1.56
CA HIS A 193 -25.91 -19.62 -1.61
C HIS A 193 -25.98 -20.26 -0.22
N GLU A 194 -25.28 -19.73 0.77
CA GLU A 194 -25.34 -20.23 2.15
C GLU A 194 -26.77 -20.18 2.71
N HIS A 195 -27.45 -19.05 2.48
CA HIS A 195 -28.86 -18.94 2.89
C HIS A 195 -29.75 -19.98 2.21
N LYS A 196 -29.59 -20.25 0.91
CA LYS A 196 -30.31 -21.32 0.19
C LYS A 196 -30.04 -22.71 0.75
N HIS A 197 -28.82 -22.94 1.27
CA HIS A 197 -28.45 -24.19 1.94
C HIS A 197 -28.85 -24.24 3.43
N GLY A 198 -29.52 -23.20 3.94
CA GLY A 198 -29.92 -23.11 5.36
C GLY A 198 -28.74 -22.81 6.30
N ILE A 199 -27.60 -22.39 5.80
CA ILE A 199 -26.42 -22.08 6.59
C ILE A 199 -26.43 -20.58 6.95
N LYS A 200 -26.30 -20.29 8.24
CA LYS A 200 -26.17 -18.92 8.72
C LYS A 200 -24.73 -18.44 8.49
N ALA A 201 -24.58 -17.35 7.77
CA ALA A 201 -23.29 -16.73 7.53
C ALA A 201 -23.45 -15.20 7.55
N GLY A 202 -22.38 -14.46 7.82
CA GLY A 202 -22.36 -13.01 7.82
C GLY A 202 -21.35 -12.45 6.84
N TYR A 203 -21.42 -11.13 6.62
CA TYR A 203 -20.46 -10.35 5.86
C TYR A 203 -19.70 -9.41 6.79
N ALA A 204 -18.42 -9.18 6.53
CA ALA A 204 -17.70 -8.07 7.10
C ALA A 204 -16.67 -7.51 6.11
N LYS A 205 -16.33 -6.25 6.28
CA LYS A 205 -15.25 -5.58 5.55
C LYS A 205 -14.11 -5.30 6.53
N PHE A 206 -12.93 -5.81 6.23
CA PHE A 206 -11.74 -5.49 7.01
C PHE A 206 -11.24 -4.10 6.63
N GLU A 207 -11.09 -3.24 7.60
CA GLU A 207 -10.64 -1.86 7.40
C GLU A 207 -9.55 -1.46 8.40
N THR A 208 -8.64 -0.61 7.95
CA THR A 208 -7.68 0.10 8.79
C THR A 208 -7.96 1.60 8.72
N PHE A 209 -8.38 2.07 7.56
CA PHE A 209 -8.74 3.46 7.27
C PHE A 209 -10.10 3.53 6.55
N PRO A 210 -10.83 4.65 6.71
CA PRO A 210 -10.54 5.74 7.64
C PRO A 210 -10.63 5.25 9.09
N VAL A 211 -9.96 5.95 9.99
CA VAL A 211 -10.02 5.63 11.43
C VAL A 211 -11.31 6.23 11.99
N TRP A 212 -12.25 5.38 12.37
CA TRP A 212 -13.65 5.74 12.63
C TRP A 212 -13.88 6.75 13.76
N ASN A 213 -13.11 6.63 14.83
CA ASN A 213 -13.22 7.44 16.05
C ASN A 213 -12.29 8.67 16.07
N LEU A 214 -11.62 8.97 14.96
CA LEU A 214 -10.93 10.24 14.77
C LEU A 214 -11.82 11.24 14.01
N SER A 215 -11.58 12.52 14.18
CA SER A 215 -12.32 13.54 13.43
C SER A 215 -12.06 13.47 11.92
N LEU A 216 -13.00 13.96 11.12
CA LEU A 216 -12.88 14.05 9.68
C LEU A 216 -11.65 14.85 9.25
N SER A 217 -11.30 15.91 9.99
CA SER A 217 -10.13 16.76 9.73
C SER A 217 -8.84 16.24 10.36
N HIS A 218 -8.86 15.09 11.02
CA HIS A 218 -7.65 14.55 11.63
C HIS A 218 -6.62 14.18 10.56
N PRO A 219 -5.33 14.56 10.69
CA PRO A 219 -4.31 14.28 9.68
C PRO A 219 -4.23 12.81 9.25
N VAL A 220 -4.47 11.86 10.15
CA VAL A 220 -4.51 10.41 9.83
C VAL A 220 -5.59 10.09 8.78
N ASN A 221 -6.81 10.63 8.93
CA ASN A 221 -7.89 10.44 7.96
C ASN A 221 -7.62 11.22 6.66
N LEU A 222 -7.07 12.43 6.76
CA LEU A 222 -6.67 13.22 5.58
C LEU A 222 -5.53 12.55 4.80
N ALA A 223 -4.58 11.87 5.47
CA ALA A 223 -3.50 11.13 4.80
C ALA A 223 -4.03 9.93 4.00
N TYR A 224 -5.10 9.29 4.47
CA TYR A 224 -5.75 8.24 3.69
C TYR A 224 -6.48 8.81 2.46
N GLU A 225 -7.20 9.92 2.61
CA GLU A 225 -7.83 10.63 1.48
C GLU A 225 -6.78 11.10 0.45
N ALA A 226 -5.59 11.53 0.93
CA ALA A 226 -4.47 11.85 0.08
C ALA A 226 -3.91 10.62 -0.66
N ALA A 227 -3.94 9.44 -0.04
CA ALA A 227 -3.48 8.20 -0.67
C ALA A 227 -4.41 7.67 -1.76
N THR A 228 -5.67 8.11 -1.78
CA THR A 228 -6.72 7.72 -2.73
C THR A 228 -7.26 8.91 -3.53
N ALA A 229 -6.47 9.98 -3.63
CA ALA A 229 -6.89 11.21 -4.28
C ALA A 229 -7.26 11.04 -5.76
N ASP A 230 -6.56 10.13 -6.46
CA ASP A 230 -6.81 9.72 -7.85
C ASP A 230 -8.11 8.92 -8.04
N LEU A 231 -8.59 8.27 -6.98
CA LEU A 231 -9.83 7.48 -6.98
C LEU A 231 -11.07 8.30 -6.60
N ASN A 232 -10.90 9.57 -6.26
CA ASN A 232 -11.95 10.43 -5.72
C ASN A 232 -12.64 9.89 -4.46
N ASP A 233 -11.92 9.10 -3.67
CA ASP A 233 -12.38 8.73 -2.34
C ASP A 233 -12.31 9.96 -1.42
N VAL A 234 -13.42 10.22 -0.74
CA VAL A 234 -13.56 11.33 0.19
C VAL A 234 -14.11 10.78 1.50
N ASN A 235 -13.48 11.14 2.59
CA ASN A 235 -13.99 10.81 3.91
C ASN A 235 -15.21 11.67 4.23
N MET A 236 -16.21 11.07 4.85
CA MET A 236 -17.41 11.77 5.31
C MET A 236 -17.93 11.17 6.62
N ILE A 237 -18.78 11.92 7.29
CA ILE A 237 -19.53 11.37 8.43
C ILE A 237 -20.52 10.35 7.89
N ASP A 238 -20.57 9.18 8.52
CA ASP A 238 -21.57 8.14 8.21
C ASP A 238 -22.95 8.57 8.73
N PRO A 239 -23.88 9.00 7.86
CA PRO A 239 -25.17 9.49 8.29
C PRO A 239 -26.07 8.39 8.84
N TYR A 240 -25.91 7.17 8.36
CA TYR A 240 -26.69 6.01 8.81
C TYR A 240 -26.26 5.59 10.22
N HIS A 241 -24.95 5.65 10.52
CA HIS A 241 -24.46 5.35 11.86
C HIS A 241 -24.89 6.39 12.89
N LEU A 242 -24.83 7.66 12.48
CA LEU A 242 -25.32 8.76 13.29
C LEU A 242 -26.83 8.63 13.58
N GLU A 243 -27.63 8.29 12.57
CA GLU A 243 -29.08 8.12 12.74
C GLU A 243 -29.41 6.90 13.65
N ALA A 244 -28.72 5.77 13.42
CA ALA A 244 -29.02 4.53 14.13
C ALA A 244 -28.55 4.52 15.60
N TYR A 245 -27.45 5.23 15.92
CA TYR A 245 -26.76 5.12 17.22
C TYR A 245 -26.47 6.45 17.91
N GLY A 246 -26.69 7.59 17.26
CA GLY A 246 -26.30 8.91 17.78
C GLY A 246 -24.78 9.11 17.86
N LEU A 247 -23.99 8.26 17.18
CA LEU A 247 -22.53 8.29 17.21
C LEU A 247 -21.97 8.79 15.88
N THR A 248 -21.03 9.73 15.97
CA THR A 248 -20.31 10.23 14.80
C THR A 248 -19.16 9.31 14.46
N THR A 249 -19.15 8.76 13.26
CA THR A 249 -18.07 7.94 12.71
C THR A 249 -17.66 8.44 11.32
N VAL A 250 -16.41 8.24 10.96
CA VAL A 250 -15.89 8.60 9.63
C VAL A 250 -15.88 7.37 8.74
N ASN A 251 -16.41 7.50 7.53
CA ASN A 251 -16.43 6.44 6.53
C ASN A 251 -16.17 7.01 5.12
N TYR A 252 -16.10 6.19 4.10
CA TYR A 252 -15.93 6.65 2.71
C TYR A 252 -17.26 7.05 2.09
N ASN A 253 -17.19 8.05 1.22
CA ASN A 253 -18.32 8.43 0.37
C ASN A 253 -18.89 7.25 -0.42
N ARG A 254 -18.04 6.36 -0.96
CA ARG A 254 -18.50 5.20 -1.75
C ARG A 254 -19.23 4.16 -0.91
N ASP A 255 -18.74 3.87 0.30
CA ASP A 255 -19.39 2.91 1.19
C ASP A 255 -20.73 3.46 1.70
N VAL A 256 -20.79 4.76 1.99
CA VAL A 256 -22.04 5.43 2.36
C VAL A 256 -23.04 5.44 1.19
N ALA A 257 -22.58 5.74 -0.02
CA ALA A 257 -23.46 5.80 -1.21
C ALA A 257 -24.03 4.43 -1.60
N ILE A 258 -23.25 3.35 -1.44
CA ILE A 258 -23.71 2.00 -1.82
C ILE A 258 -24.53 1.32 -0.73
N PHE A 259 -24.48 1.80 0.51
CA PHE A 259 -25.12 1.15 1.66
C PHE A 259 -26.62 0.87 1.47
N PRO A 260 -27.45 1.77 0.93
CA PRO A 260 -28.88 1.46 0.69
C PRO A 260 -29.10 0.24 -0.19
N VAL A 261 -28.27 0.08 -1.23
CA VAL A 261 -28.31 -1.08 -2.12
C VAL A 261 -27.91 -2.36 -1.40
N LEU A 262 -26.82 -2.30 -0.63
CA LEU A 262 -26.37 -3.45 0.17
C LEU A 262 -27.38 -3.83 1.24
N ASN A 263 -27.98 -2.84 1.90
CA ASN A 263 -29.04 -3.06 2.89
C ASN A 263 -30.24 -3.80 2.27
N ALA A 264 -30.70 -3.36 1.09
CA ALA A 264 -31.76 -4.04 0.36
C ALA A 264 -31.37 -5.49 -0.05
N MET A 265 -30.10 -5.72 -0.42
CA MET A 265 -29.59 -7.06 -0.70
C MET A 265 -29.65 -7.96 0.56
N PHE A 266 -29.19 -7.45 1.71
CA PHE A 266 -29.24 -8.19 2.98
C PHE A 266 -30.69 -8.48 3.40
N GLU A 267 -31.58 -7.51 3.29
CA GLU A 267 -33.02 -7.70 3.55
C GLU A 267 -33.60 -8.81 2.67
N LYS A 268 -33.23 -8.85 1.40
CA LYS A 268 -33.70 -9.87 0.45
C LYS A 268 -33.14 -11.26 0.79
N ILE A 269 -31.87 -11.34 1.26
CA ILE A 269 -31.22 -12.60 1.63
C ILE A 269 -31.77 -13.12 2.98
N TYR A 270 -31.83 -12.26 4.02
CA TYR A 270 -32.10 -12.69 5.39
C TYR A 270 -33.54 -12.43 5.88
N GLY A 271 -34.34 -11.69 5.12
CA GLY A 271 -35.66 -11.18 5.54
C GLY A 271 -35.58 -9.87 6.33
N SER A 272 -34.43 -9.56 6.90
CA SER A 272 -34.10 -8.26 7.54
C SER A 272 -32.58 -8.03 7.49
N SER A 273 -32.15 -6.79 7.39
CA SER A 273 -30.72 -6.49 7.40
C SER A 273 -30.13 -6.59 8.80
N PRO A 274 -29.01 -7.29 9.00
CA PRO A 274 -28.27 -7.30 10.25
C PRO A 274 -27.44 -6.02 10.48
N TYR A 275 -27.37 -5.11 9.48
CA TYR A 275 -26.56 -3.89 9.52
C TYR A 275 -27.45 -2.66 9.44
N LYS A 276 -27.14 -1.65 10.25
CA LYS A 276 -27.84 -0.36 10.24
C LYS A 276 -27.03 0.75 9.55
N SER A 277 -25.74 0.50 9.30
CA SER A 277 -24.84 1.46 8.67
C SER A 277 -23.69 0.77 7.93
N PRO A 278 -23.00 1.45 6.99
CA PRO A 278 -21.77 0.93 6.42
C PRO A 278 -20.68 0.68 7.48
N THR A 279 -20.62 1.46 8.55
CA THR A 279 -19.71 1.24 9.68
C THR A 279 -19.98 -0.09 10.39
N ASP A 280 -21.24 -0.52 10.50
CA ASP A 280 -21.58 -1.82 11.09
C ASP A 280 -21.06 -3.00 10.26
N MET A 281 -20.92 -2.84 8.95
CA MET A 281 -20.37 -3.88 8.09
C MET A 281 -18.87 -4.05 8.27
N GLY A 282 -18.18 -3.01 8.75
CA GLY A 282 -16.72 -3.00 8.90
C GLY A 282 -16.22 -3.61 10.21
N VAL A 283 -14.92 -3.94 10.23
CA VAL A 283 -14.15 -4.25 11.44
C VAL A 283 -12.89 -3.41 11.43
N ASN A 284 -12.80 -2.43 12.33
CA ASN A 284 -11.69 -1.48 12.43
C ASN A 284 -11.44 -1.06 13.89
N MET A 285 -10.36 -1.56 14.49
CA MET A 285 -9.94 -1.23 15.85
C MET A 285 -8.74 -0.27 15.90
N ALA A 286 -8.29 0.24 14.75
CA ALA A 286 -7.07 1.04 14.65
C ALA A 286 -7.08 2.27 15.60
N GLY A 287 -8.19 3.01 15.66
CA GLY A 287 -8.26 4.20 16.49
C GLY A 287 -8.15 3.94 18.00
N ASN A 288 -8.48 2.73 18.45
CA ASN A 288 -8.38 2.34 19.87
C ASN A 288 -6.94 1.99 20.28
N CYS A 289 -6.01 1.95 19.31
CA CYS A 289 -4.62 1.54 19.48
C CYS A 289 -3.64 2.71 19.33
N ILE A 290 -4.13 3.91 19.06
CA ILE A 290 -3.35 5.15 19.11
C ILE A 290 -3.17 5.55 20.57
N PHE A 291 -1.92 5.74 21.00
CA PHE A 291 -1.59 6.18 22.36
C PHE A 291 -0.84 7.52 22.39
N ASP A 292 -0.25 7.95 21.28
CA ASP A 292 0.38 9.26 21.11
C ASP A 292 -0.19 9.95 19.87
N ASP A 293 -1.14 10.84 20.07
CA ASP A 293 -1.83 11.56 19.00
C ASP A 293 -0.90 12.53 18.24
N GLU A 294 0.07 13.15 18.93
CA GLU A 294 1.03 14.05 18.28
C GLU A 294 1.93 13.30 17.31
N ALA A 295 2.40 12.12 17.71
CA ALA A 295 3.25 11.30 16.85
C ALA A 295 2.53 10.85 15.58
N VAL A 296 1.28 10.42 15.67
CA VAL A 296 0.50 10.00 14.48
C VAL A 296 0.10 11.19 13.62
N ARG A 297 -0.18 12.37 14.20
CA ARG A 297 -0.42 13.61 13.44
C ARG A 297 0.80 14.03 12.64
N ALA A 298 1.96 14.06 13.27
CA ALA A 298 3.22 14.42 12.60
C ALA A 298 3.53 13.45 11.43
N ALA A 299 3.41 12.16 11.68
CA ALA A 299 3.65 11.14 10.66
C ALA A 299 2.65 11.22 9.49
N ALA A 300 1.37 11.41 9.78
CA ALA A 300 0.32 11.58 8.79
C ALA A 300 0.52 12.84 7.94
N SER A 301 0.92 13.96 8.55
CA SER A 301 1.25 15.20 7.84
C SER A 301 2.42 14.97 6.86
N GLN A 302 3.47 14.26 7.27
CA GLN A 302 4.57 13.90 6.36
C GLN A 302 4.09 13.00 5.21
N GLU A 303 3.13 12.08 5.44
CA GLU A 303 2.59 11.25 4.36
C GLU A 303 1.79 12.08 3.34
N ILE A 304 1.01 13.09 3.78
CA ILE A 304 0.29 13.98 2.86
C ILE A 304 1.30 14.74 1.97
N ILE A 305 2.39 15.26 2.55
CA ILE A 305 3.45 15.95 1.79
C ILE A 305 4.13 14.99 0.79
N ARG A 306 4.39 13.74 1.19
CA ARG A 306 4.95 12.73 0.28
C ARG A 306 4.03 12.44 -0.90
N ARG A 307 2.73 12.34 -0.66
CA ARG A 307 1.73 12.15 -1.72
C ARG A 307 1.69 13.34 -2.68
N TYR A 308 1.75 14.56 -2.16
CA TYR A 308 1.80 15.76 -2.96
C TYR A 308 3.00 15.76 -3.93
N PHE A 309 4.22 15.54 -3.43
CA PHE A 309 5.40 15.47 -4.30
C PHE A 309 5.32 14.34 -5.32
N LYS A 310 4.81 13.17 -4.91
CA LYS A 310 4.62 12.04 -5.81
C LYS A 310 3.71 12.42 -6.97
N GLU A 311 2.53 12.97 -6.68
CA GLU A 311 1.56 13.33 -7.72
C GLU A 311 2.04 14.47 -8.61
N ARG A 312 2.79 15.43 -8.08
CA ARG A 312 3.47 16.45 -8.90
C ARG A 312 4.47 15.83 -9.88
N CYS A 313 5.24 14.83 -9.45
CA CYS A 313 6.14 14.10 -10.33
C CYS A 313 5.36 13.28 -11.38
N GLU A 314 4.27 12.63 -11.01
CA GLU A 314 3.43 11.87 -11.95
C GLU A 314 2.70 12.81 -12.94
N LEU A 315 2.24 13.98 -12.50
CA LEU A 315 1.73 15.02 -13.40
C LEU A 315 2.80 15.46 -14.41
N ARG A 316 4.03 15.68 -13.95
CA ARG A 316 5.17 16.04 -14.83
C ARG A 316 5.49 14.96 -15.86
N LYS A 317 5.24 13.68 -15.53
CA LYS A 317 5.40 12.53 -16.43
C LYS A 317 4.20 12.31 -17.35
N GLY A 318 3.08 13.02 -17.15
CA GLY A 318 1.82 12.85 -17.90
C GLY A 318 0.94 11.70 -17.38
N ASN A 319 1.22 11.16 -16.19
CA ASN A 319 0.49 10.03 -15.59
C ASN A 319 -0.56 10.44 -14.55
N SER A 320 -0.67 11.74 -14.23
CA SER A 320 -1.65 12.28 -13.28
C SER A 320 -2.34 13.53 -13.87
N LYS A 321 -3.29 14.07 -13.14
CA LYS A 321 -4.08 15.26 -13.52
C LYS A 321 -3.87 16.40 -12.54
N GLU A 322 -4.06 17.65 -13.00
CA GLU A 322 -3.94 18.86 -12.18
C GLU A 322 -4.90 18.82 -10.98
N GLU A 323 -6.14 18.35 -11.20
CA GLU A 323 -7.15 18.30 -10.14
C GLU A 323 -6.73 17.42 -8.95
N VAL A 324 -5.90 16.38 -9.19
CA VAL A 324 -5.38 15.52 -8.12
C VAL A 324 -4.35 16.28 -7.27
N VAL A 325 -3.50 17.06 -7.90
CA VAL A 325 -2.50 17.90 -7.22
C VAL A 325 -3.19 18.99 -6.38
N GLU A 326 -4.17 19.70 -6.97
CA GLU A 326 -4.97 20.73 -6.28
C GLU A 326 -5.70 20.14 -5.06
N LYS A 327 -6.26 18.91 -5.18
CA LYS A 327 -6.88 18.21 -4.06
C LYS A 327 -5.87 17.96 -2.93
N LEU A 328 -4.64 17.55 -3.27
CA LEU A 328 -3.59 17.31 -2.27
C LEU A 328 -3.12 18.60 -1.59
N GLU A 329 -3.07 19.72 -2.31
CA GLU A 329 -2.79 21.05 -1.74
C GLU A 329 -3.88 21.46 -0.73
N LEU A 330 -5.15 21.20 -1.07
CA LEU A 330 -6.26 21.43 -0.16
C LEU A 330 -6.17 20.56 1.08
N LEU A 331 -5.80 19.28 0.94
CA LEU A 331 -5.62 18.36 2.08
C LEU A 331 -4.46 18.78 2.98
N MET A 332 -3.33 19.23 2.42
CA MET A 332 -2.22 19.80 3.21
C MET A 332 -2.70 21.02 4.01
N LYS A 333 -3.44 21.93 3.36
CA LYS A 333 -4.01 23.10 4.04
C LYS A 333 -4.97 22.71 5.17
N LYS A 334 -5.85 21.74 4.95
CA LYS A 334 -6.76 21.20 5.98
C LYS A 334 -6.01 20.54 7.13
N ALA A 335 -4.90 19.87 6.87
CA ALA A 335 -4.04 19.25 7.88
C ALA A 335 -3.16 20.27 8.62
N GLY A 336 -3.14 21.53 8.18
CA GLY A 336 -2.26 22.57 8.75
C GLY A 336 -0.77 22.32 8.49
N THR A 337 -0.42 21.67 7.37
CA THR A 337 0.96 21.31 7.01
C THR A 337 1.32 21.82 5.62
N GLY A 338 2.62 21.86 5.31
CA GLY A 338 3.14 22.29 4.02
C GLY A 338 4.52 21.73 3.74
N VAL A 339 5.04 21.97 2.53
CA VAL A 339 6.34 21.45 2.08
C VAL A 339 7.51 21.90 2.97
N GLN A 340 7.38 23.04 3.64
CA GLN A 340 8.37 23.58 4.59
C GLN A 340 8.53 22.73 5.85
N ASP A 341 7.53 21.91 6.19
CA ASP A 341 7.57 21.02 7.35
C ASP A 341 8.42 19.77 7.11
N ARG A 342 8.98 19.66 5.90
CA ARG A 342 9.90 18.61 5.50
C ARG A 342 11.29 19.23 5.27
N LYS A 343 12.12 19.23 6.32
CA LYS A 343 13.42 19.94 6.36
C LYS A 343 14.36 19.57 5.21
N CYS A 344 14.36 18.31 4.78
CA CYS A 344 15.18 17.86 3.66
C CYS A 344 14.82 18.55 2.32
N VAL A 345 13.59 19.08 2.15
CA VAL A 345 13.19 19.82 0.94
C VAL A 345 13.97 21.12 0.81
N ALA A 346 13.94 21.95 1.84
CA ALA A 346 14.66 23.21 1.83
C ALA A 346 16.18 22.99 1.66
N ALA A 347 16.75 22.01 2.39
CA ALA A 347 18.19 21.73 2.34
C ALA A 347 18.65 21.25 0.94
N ALA A 348 17.86 20.36 0.28
CA ALA A 348 18.19 19.88 -1.07
C ALA A 348 18.11 21.02 -2.10
N ASN A 349 17.03 21.82 -2.06
CA ASN A 349 16.81 22.90 -3.00
C ASN A 349 17.85 24.02 -2.83
N THR A 350 18.17 24.44 -1.61
CA THR A 350 19.22 25.43 -1.34
C THR A 350 20.59 24.94 -1.83
N ASN A 351 20.92 23.66 -1.57
CA ASN A 351 22.21 23.12 -2.05
C ASN A 351 22.26 23.06 -3.58
N ALA A 352 21.16 22.75 -4.25
CA ALA A 352 21.08 22.77 -5.70
C ALA A 352 21.21 24.18 -6.27
N GLU A 353 20.59 25.19 -5.66
CA GLU A 353 20.70 26.60 -6.05
C GLU A 353 22.11 27.14 -5.89
N VAL A 354 22.77 26.88 -4.75
CA VAL A 354 24.11 27.34 -4.45
C VAL A 354 25.14 26.70 -5.37
N THR A 355 25.00 25.44 -5.70
CA THR A 355 26.00 24.69 -6.48
C THR A 355 25.74 24.68 -7.97
N GLY A 356 24.51 24.98 -8.41
CA GLY A 356 24.09 24.86 -9.81
C GLY A 356 23.93 23.44 -10.29
N GLU A 357 24.07 22.43 -9.39
CA GLU A 357 24.02 21.00 -9.68
C GLU A 357 22.84 20.36 -8.98
N PRO A 358 22.28 19.25 -9.49
CA PRO A 358 21.30 18.48 -8.76
C PRO A 358 21.81 18.10 -7.37
N ALA A 359 20.96 18.27 -6.36
CA ALA A 359 21.28 17.96 -4.97
C ALA A 359 20.19 17.13 -4.31
N SER A 360 20.57 16.40 -3.27
CA SER A 360 19.65 15.62 -2.43
C SER A 360 19.99 15.88 -0.96
N ALA A 361 18.99 15.70 -0.09
CA ALA A 361 19.15 15.81 1.35
C ALA A 361 18.38 14.71 2.08
N ILE A 362 18.89 14.30 3.24
CA ILE A 362 18.26 13.33 4.12
C ILE A 362 18.24 13.87 5.56
N GLU A 363 17.11 13.74 6.23
CA GLU A 363 16.97 14.00 7.65
C GLU A 363 17.15 12.69 8.43
N LEU A 364 18.17 12.66 9.29
CA LEU A 364 18.49 11.51 10.15
C LEU A 364 17.59 11.46 11.38
N ALA A 365 17.64 10.35 12.10
CA ALA A 365 16.81 10.11 13.29
C ALA A 365 17.03 11.10 14.44
N ASP A 366 18.20 11.74 14.50
CA ASP A 366 18.53 12.82 15.43
C ASP A 366 18.03 14.21 15.02
N GLY A 367 17.34 14.30 13.87
CA GLY A 367 16.83 15.53 13.28
C GLY A 367 17.86 16.35 12.52
N SER A 368 19.10 15.88 12.41
CA SER A 368 20.13 16.53 11.60
C SER A 368 19.91 16.25 10.11
N VAL A 369 20.21 17.23 9.27
CA VAL A 369 20.08 17.11 7.81
C VAL A 369 21.45 16.99 7.17
N VAL A 370 21.60 16.03 6.26
CA VAL A 370 22.80 15.77 5.49
C VAL A 370 22.49 15.95 4.01
N THR A 371 23.37 16.63 3.28
CA THR A 371 23.20 16.89 1.84
C THR A 371 24.26 16.18 1.00
N GLY A 372 23.95 16.00 -0.27
CA GLY A 372 24.88 15.60 -1.31
C GLY A 372 24.52 16.26 -2.63
N LYS A 373 25.50 16.53 -3.47
CA LYS A 373 25.34 17.08 -4.82
C LYS A 373 25.94 16.17 -5.86
N THR A 374 25.50 16.31 -7.10
CA THR A 374 26.12 15.63 -8.23
C THR A 374 27.59 16.10 -8.39
N SER A 375 28.46 15.14 -8.62
CA SER A 375 29.89 15.34 -8.88
C SER A 375 30.32 14.46 -10.06
N GLU A 376 31.59 14.57 -10.49
CA GLU A 376 32.13 13.67 -11.52
C GLU A 376 32.20 12.20 -11.10
N LEU A 377 32.13 11.91 -9.81
CA LEU A 377 32.23 10.55 -9.27
C LEU A 377 30.85 9.87 -9.10
N MET A 378 29.88 10.60 -8.58
CA MET A 378 28.59 10.01 -8.23
C MET A 378 27.45 11.02 -8.30
N GLY A 379 26.22 10.50 -8.47
CA GLY A 379 24.99 11.29 -8.45
C GLY A 379 24.69 11.88 -7.06
N ALA A 380 23.88 12.93 -7.03
CA ALA A 380 23.52 13.68 -5.81
C ALA A 380 23.04 12.78 -4.66
N THR A 381 22.17 11.80 -4.97
CA THR A 381 21.57 10.92 -3.97
C THR A 381 22.57 9.89 -3.43
N SER A 382 23.51 9.42 -4.28
CA SER A 382 24.61 8.55 -3.84
C SER A 382 25.57 9.31 -2.92
N ALA A 383 25.87 10.56 -3.24
CA ALA A 383 26.71 11.43 -2.40
C ALA A 383 26.04 11.74 -1.06
N MET A 384 24.73 12.09 -1.08
CA MET A 384 23.94 12.30 0.14
C MET A 384 23.95 11.04 1.04
N LEU A 385 23.72 9.87 0.47
CA LEU A 385 23.67 8.61 1.21
C LEU A 385 25.02 8.28 1.84
N LEU A 386 26.11 8.42 1.08
CA LEU A 386 27.48 8.20 1.59
C LEU A 386 27.83 9.19 2.72
N ASN A 387 27.47 10.47 2.59
CA ASN A 387 27.68 11.48 3.62
C ASN A 387 26.85 11.19 4.88
N ALA A 388 25.59 10.75 4.71
CA ALA A 388 24.74 10.35 5.82
C ALA A 388 25.32 9.15 6.60
N LEU A 389 25.80 8.14 5.89
CA LEU A 389 26.44 6.97 6.51
C LEU A 389 27.75 7.32 7.22
N LYS A 390 28.59 8.22 6.63
CA LYS A 390 29.79 8.75 7.31
C LYS A 390 29.43 9.43 8.62
N LYS A 391 28.42 10.31 8.59
CA LYS A 391 27.95 11.01 9.78
C LYS A 391 27.46 10.05 10.86
N LEU A 392 26.68 9.04 10.51
CA LEU A 392 26.21 7.99 11.42
C LEU A 392 27.37 7.16 12.01
N ALA A 393 28.45 6.98 11.24
CA ALA A 393 29.65 6.30 11.70
C ALA A 393 30.63 7.21 12.49
N GLY A 394 30.32 8.51 12.64
CA GLY A 394 31.19 9.47 13.34
C GLY A 394 32.49 9.79 12.61
N LEU A 395 32.46 9.70 11.25
CA LEU A 395 33.64 9.95 10.41
C LEU A 395 33.58 11.34 9.77
N PRO A 396 34.74 11.97 9.50
CA PRO A 396 34.81 13.26 8.85
C PRO A 396 34.31 13.23 7.41
N ASP A 397 33.69 14.32 6.95
CA ASP A 397 33.14 14.42 5.58
C ASP A 397 34.22 14.31 4.49
N GLU A 398 35.45 14.76 4.77
CA GLU A 398 36.58 14.74 3.83
C GLU A 398 37.14 13.33 3.60
N LEU A 399 36.80 12.37 4.46
CA LEU A 399 37.34 11.01 4.37
C LEU A 399 36.80 10.30 3.11
N ARG A 400 37.74 9.88 2.26
CA ARG A 400 37.42 9.11 1.06
C ARG A 400 37.35 7.62 1.38
N LEU A 401 36.14 7.03 1.31
CA LEU A 401 35.91 5.62 1.62
C LEU A 401 35.94 4.72 0.39
N ILE A 402 35.73 5.30 -0.79
CA ILE A 402 35.79 4.58 -2.08
C ILE A 402 36.95 5.16 -2.86
N SER A 403 37.95 4.34 -3.16
CA SER A 403 39.13 4.80 -3.89
C SER A 403 38.81 5.04 -5.36
N PRO A 404 39.52 5.99 -6.03
CA PRO A 404 39.41 6.19 -7.48
C PRO A 404 39.67 4.92 -8.28
N SER A 405 40.57 4.04 -7.82
CA SER A 405 40.89 2.77 -8.45
C SER A 405 39.73 1.76 -8.46
N VAL A 406 38.68 1.98 -7.65
CA VAL A 406 37.41 1.22 -7.67
C VAL A 406 36.38 1.95 -8.53
N ILE A 407 36.31 3.28 -8.46
CA ILE A 407 35.30 4.08 -9.17
C ILE A 407 35.56 4.07 -10.69
N GLU A 408 36.78 4.35 -11.10
CA GLU A 408 37.13 4.50 -12.52
C GLU A 408 36.82 3.24 -13.38
N PRO A 409 37.13 2.00 -12.96
CA PRO A 409 36.75 0.83 -13.72
C PRO A 409 35.22 0.69 -13.86
N ILE A 410 34.44 1.03 -12.84
CA ILE A 410 32.96 0.99 -12.90
C ILE A 410 32.46 2.00 -13.92
N GLN A 411 32.99 3.23 -13.91
CA GLN A 411 32.64 4.28 -14.88
C GLN A 411 33.00 3.86 -16.32
N GLN A 412 34.17 3.24 -16.52
CA GLN A 412 34.58 2.70 -17.83
C GLN A 412 33.66 1.58 -18.30
N LEU A 413 33.29 0.65 -17.42
CA LEU A 413 32.33 -0.41 -17.72
C LEU A 413 30.99 0.18 -18.18
N LYS A 414 30.45 1.15 -17.43
CA LYS A 414 29.19 1.83 -17.76
C LYS A 414 29.21 2.46 -19.16
N ILE A 415 30.22 3.23 -19.45
CA ILE A 415 30.31 4.00 -20.72
C ILE A 415 30.67 3.10 -21.89
N LYS A 416 31.71 2.29 -21.74
CA LYS A 416 32.28 1.55 -22.90
C LYS A 416 31.52 0.26 -23.24
N HIS A 417 30.93 -0.40 -22.24
CA HIS A 417 30.38 -1.74 -22.44
C HIS A 417 28.86 -1.81 -22.22
N LEU A 418 28.31 -1.02 -21.29
CA LEU A 418 26.87 -1.03 -20.99
C LEU A 418 26.10 0.06 -21.76
N GLY A 419 26.78 0.94 -22.49
CA GLY A 419 26.16 1.97 -23.33
C GLY A 419 25.53 3.13 -22.55
N ASN A 420 25.83 3.27 -21.26
CA ASN A 420 25.35 4.40 -20.45
C ASN A 420 26.03 5.70 -20.89
N HIS A 421 25.27 6.80 -20.85
CA HIS A 421 25.83 8.13 -21.12
C HIS A 421 26.30 8.85 -19.86
N ASN A 422 25.87 8.40 -18.67
CA ASN A 422 26.22 8.97 -17.38
C ASN A 422 27.27 8.11 -16.66
N PRO A 423 28.50 8.61 -16.45
CA PRO A 423 29.54 7.88 -15.74
C PRO A 423 29.29 7.82 -14.22
N ASN A 424 28.49 8.75 -13.66
CA ASN A 424 28.32 8.90 -12.24
C ASN A 424 27.73 7.63 -11.61
N LEU A 425 28.25 7.22 -10.45
CA LEU A 425 27.74 6.07 -9.74
C LEU A 425 26.32 6.34 -9.22
N HIS A 426 25.39 5.44 -9.56
CA HIS A 426 24.08 5.36 -8.94
C HIS A 426 24.17 4.72 -7.55
N ILE A 427 23.07 4.74 -6.79
CA ILE A 427 23.05 4.29 -5.39
C ILE A 427 23.53 2.84 -5.26
N ALA A 428 23.01 1.92 -6.07
CA ALA A 428 23.37 0.51 -6.00
C ALA A 428 24.86 0.29 -6.33
N GLU A 429 25.38 0.98 -7.35
CA GLU A 429 26.79 0.92 -7.75
C GLU A 429 27.71 1.47 -6.66
N MET A 430 27.32 2.59 -6.05
CA MET A 430 28.05 3.19 -4.93
C MET A 430 28.09 2.25 -3.71
N LEU A 431 26.95 1.62 -3.36
CA LEU A 431 26.88 0.65 -2.24
C LEU A 431 27.74 -0.58 -2.49
N ILE A 432 27.75 -1.12 -3.72
CA ILE A 432 28.61 -2.24 -4.11
C ILE A 432 30.09 -1.83 -3.99
N ALA A 433 30.47 -0.67 -4.55
CA ALA A 433 31.83 -0.17 -4.47
C ALA A 433 32.30 0.04 -3.02
N LEU A 434 31.43 0.61 -2.17
CA LEU A 434 31.69 0.78 -0.74
C LEU A 434 31.87 -0.57 -0.02
N THR A 435 31.05 -1.56 -0.34
CA THR A 435 31.11 -2.90 0.25
C THR A 435 32.41 -3.62 -0.16
N ILE A 436 32.89 -3.43 -1.38
CA ILE A 436 34.19 -3.95 -1.83
C ILE A 436 35.33 -3.31 -1.02
N CYS A 437 35.30 -1.98 -0.83
CA CYS A 437 36.30 -1.28 -0.02
C CYS A 437 36.25 -1.73 1.46
N ALA A 438 35.09 -2.04 1.99
CA ALA A 438 34.92 -2.50 3.37
C ALA A 438 35.66 -3.83 3.69
N GLY A 439 36.02 -4.60 2.67
CA GLY A 439 36.84 -5.80 2.84
C GLY A 439 38.30 -5.52 3.24
N ALA A 440 38.79 -4.30 3.02
CA ALA A 440 40.18 -3.90 3.30
C ALA A 440 40.30 -2.61 4.12
N ASP A 441 39.21 -1.89 4.37
CA ASP A 441 39.16 -0.61 5.10
C ASP A 441 38.14 -0.67 6.23
N GLU A 442 38.65 -0.56 7.48
CA GLU A 442 37.80 -0.59 8.67
C GLU A 442 36.79 0.57 8.73
N ASN A 443 37.09 1.75 8.18
CA ASN A 443 36.16 2.87 8.16
C ASN A 443 35.02 2.60 7.17
N ALA A 444 35.34 2.04 6.00
CA ALA A 444 34.31 1.62 5.06
C ALA A 444 33.40 0.52 5.66
N ALA A 445 33.97 -0.44 6.40
CA ALA A 445 33.20 -1.47 7.12
C ALA A 445 32.28 -0.86 8.20
N LYS A 446 32.75 0.10 8.99
CA LYS A 446 31.92 0.85 9.96
C LYS A 446 30.75 1.57 9.29
N VAL A 447 30.97 2.15 8.12
CA VAL A 447 29.94 2.87 7.35
C VAL A 447 28.90 1.91 6.80
N VAL A 448 29.28 0.76 6.23
CA VAL A 448 28.35 -0.28 5.76
C VAL A 448 27.45 -0.79 6.89
N ALA A 449 28.02 -0.97 8.10
CA ALA A 449 27.27 -1.42 9.28
C ALA A 449 26.16 -0.43 9.72
N LYS A 450 26.15 0.82 9.21
CA LYS A 450 25.16 1.86 9.52
C LYS A 450 23.95 1.89 8.58
N LEU A 451 23.89 1.02 7.58
CA LEU A 451 22.80 1.01 6.60
C LEU A 451 21.40 0.87 7.24
N ASP A 452 21.27 0.03 8.23
CA ASP A 452 19.98 -0.19 8.92
C ASP A 452 19.48 1.05 9.69
N GLU A 453 20.37 1.98 10.06
CA GLU A 453 20.00 3.22 10.75
C GLU A 453 19.33 4.24 9.85
N LEU A 454 19.37 4.04 8.53
CA LEU A 454 18.68 4.88 7.53
C LEU A 454 17.19 4.58 7.40
N LYS A 455 16.73 3.47 7.96
CA LYS A 455 15.34 3.05 7.86
C LYS A 455 14.40 4.05 8.51
N GLY A 456 13.42 4.53 7.73
CA GLY A 456 12.44 5.52 8.16
C GLY A 456 12.92 6.98 8.04
N CYS A 457 14.17 7.22 7.61
CA CYS A 457 14.65 8.58 7.32
C CYS A 457 13.87 9.22 6.16
N GLU A 458 13.72 10.55 6.24
CA GLU A 458 13.06 11.35 5.21
C GLU A 458 14.10 11.97 4.27
N ALA A 459 13.95 11.76 2.96
CA ALA A 459 14.87 12.28 1.96
C ALA A 459 14.13 13.06 0.87
N HIS A 460 14.86 14.00 0.26
CA HIS A 460 14.38 14.79 -0.87
C HIS A 460 15.46 14.97 -1.94
N SER A 461 15.05 14.93 -3.20
CA SER A 461 15.91 15.23 -4.35
C SER A 461 15.36 16.42 -5.12
N SER A 462 16.24 17.33 -5.53
CA SER A 462 15.90 18.50 -6.36
C SER A 462 15.50 18.14 -7.80
N VAL A 463 15.58 16.85 -8.17
CA VAL A 463 15.20 16.32 -9.49
C VAL A 463 14.53 14.95 -9.36
N ILE A 464 13.76 14.55 -10.38
CA ILE A 464 13.19 13.20 -10.47
C ILE A 464 14.33 12.19 -10.64
N LEU A 465 14.40 11.20 -9.76
CA LEU A 465 15.37 10.13 -9.81
C LEU A 465 14.97 9.00 -10.76
N SER A 466 15.95 8.19 -11.17
CA SER A 466 15.70 6.94 -11.90
C SER A 466 14.83 5.99 -11.08
N SER A 467 14.11 5.09 -11.76
CA SER A 467 13.29 4.07 -11.09
C SER A 467 14.15 3.12 -10.25
N GLU A 468 15.39 2.90 -10.65
CA GLU A 468 16.35 2.06 -9.93
C GLU A 468 16.79 2.68 -8.60
N ASP A 469 17.18 3.96 -8.62
CA ASP A 469 17.54 4.70 -7.40
C ASP A 469 16.36 4.80 -6.44
N GLN A 470 15.15 5.08 -6.96
CA GLN A 470 13.93 5.11 -6.14
C GLN A 470 13.65 3.76 -5.47
N ARG A 471 13.79 2.63 -6.21
CA ARG A 471 13.64 1.28 -5.65
C ARG A 471 14.71 0.97 -4.59
N THR A 472 15.94 1.37 -4.84
CA THR A 472 17.04 1.12 -3.89
C THR A 472 16.81 1.86 -2.57
N LEU A 473 16.41 3.14 -2.61
CA LEU A 473 16.04 3.89 -1.40
C LEU A 473 14.84 3.27 -0.67
N ALA A 474 13.83 2.82 -1.42
CA ALA A 474 12.67 2.16 -0.84
C ALA A 474 13.04 0.83 -0.13
N LYS A 475 13.98 0.04 -0.71
CA LYS A 475 14.51 -1.17 -0.08
C LYS A 475 15.30 -0.88 1.20
N LEU A 476 16.01 0.24 1.26
CA LEU A 476 16.67 0.74 2.47
C LEU A 476 15.68 1.33 3.50
N GLY A 477 14.40 1.40 3.16
CA GLY A 477 13.36 1.96 4.02
C GLY A 477 13.37 3.47 4.13
N ILE A 478 14.02 4.18 3.18
CA ILE A 478 14.07 5.64 3.14
C ILE A 478 12.85 6.20 2.42
N ASN A 479 12.21 7.20 3.01
CA ASN A 479 11.04 7.88 2.47
C ASN A 479 11.44 9.03 1.55
N LEU A 480 11.55 8.74 0.25
CA LEU A 480 11.97 9.72 -0.75
C LEU A 480 10.82 10.60 -1.24
N THR A 481 11.13 11.87 -1.48
CA THR A 481 10.35 12.80 -2.32
C THR A 481 11.27 13.45 -3.37
N CYS A 482 10.69 13.94 -4.48
CA CYS A 482 11.46 14.60 -5.54
C CYS A 482 10.75 15.87 -6.00
N GLU A 483 11.52 16.90 -6.41
CA GLU A 483 10.96 17.99 -7.22
C GLU A 483 10.54 17.48 -8.59
N PRO A 484 9.45 18.02 -9.19
CA PRO A 484 8.97 17.62 -10.51
C PRO A 484 9.81 18.21 -11.64
N LYS A 485 11.13 18.03 -11.56
CA LYS A 485 12.10 18.54 -12.52
C LYS A 485 12.95 17.39 -13.05
N TYR A 486 13.12 17.33 -14.38
CA TYR A 486 14.08 16.39 -14.97
C TYR A 486 15.50 16.93 -14.87
N GLN A 487 16.45 16.04 -14.66
CA GLN A 487 17.87 16.39 -14.60
C GLN A 487 18.41 16.84 -15.98
N THR A 488 17.83 16.36 -17.06
CA THR A 488 18.24 16.67 -18.43
C THR A 488 17.04 17.02 -19.30
N LYS A 489 17.30 17.73 -20.42
CA LYS A 489 16.29 18.05 -21.45
C LYS A 489 16.15 16.96 -22.52
N LYS A 490 16.94 15.88 -22.46
CA LYS A 490 16.86 14.78 -23.41
C LYS A 490 15.53 14.02 -23.23
N LEU A 491 14.92 13.62 -24.35
CA LEU A 491 13.64 12.89 -24.32
C LEU A 491 13.79 11.41 -23.94
N PHE A 492 14.96 10.85 -24.19
CA PHE A 492 15.29 9.46 -23.89
C PHE A 492 16.40 9.40 -22.83
N HIS A 493 16.11 8.73 -21.76
CA HIS A 493 16.98 8.55 -20.61
C HIS A 493 17.21 7.04 -20.42
N ASN A 494 18.39 6.57 -20.81
CA ASN A 494 18.93 5.25 -20.46
C ASN A 494 20.02 5.38 -19.42
#